data_195fee0eef7a0484e32e92bd262cabcf
#
_entry.id   195fee0eef7a0484e32e92bd262cabcf
#
_cell.length_a   1.000
_cell.length_b   1.000
_cell.length_c   1.000
_cell.angle_alpha   90.00
_cell.angle_beta   90.00
_cell.angle_gamma   90.00
#
_symmetry.space_group_name_H-M   'P 1'
#
loop_
_entity.id
_entity.type
_entity.pdbx_description
1 polymer ?
#
loop_
_entity_poly.entity_id
_entity_poly.type
_entity_poly.pdbx_seq_one_letter_code
_entity_poly.pdbx_strand_id
1 'polypeptide(L)'
;MNRDQMVIPFLEMTGMSVDKKPTQVLKKHRELAIALIFEEACNELAEASGVQDKLYYLCKEYIKKHELRTENFIIDKIDVVEQLDALADAQYVVSWAINVLGHRKHFDKAYEEVCRSNNSKSCATMDEAQATVDFFMETKDEACTIFPLNDVFIVKRDSDGKLMKNKYYSPANFKQFIKEEK
;
A
#
# COMPACT_ATOMS: atom_id res chain seq x y z
N MET A 1 -10.08 16.63 2.05
CA MET A 1 -9.67 15.53 2.95
C MET A 1 -8.15 15.56 3.00
N ASN A 2 -7.51 15.39 4.15
CA ASN A 2 -6.05 15.29 4.23
C ASN A 2 -5.60 13.96 3.59
N ARG A 3 -4.44 13.94 2.92
CA ARG A 3 -3.88 12.73 2.25
C ARG A 3 -3.83 11.53 3.20
N ASP A 4 -3.39 11.75 4.44
CA ASP A 4 -3.28 10.68 5.45
C ASP A 4 -4.64 10.04 5.79
N GLN A 5 -5.72 10.81 5.69
CA GLN A 5 -7.08 10.30 5.91
C GLN A 5 -7.62 9.51 4.72
N MET A 6 -7.10 9.73 3.52
CA MET A 6 -7.57 9.05 2.31
C MET A 6 -7.18 7.58 2.26
N VAL A 7 -6.15 7.16 3.00
CA VAL A 7 -5.72 5.77 3.07
C VAL A 7 -6.49 4.94 4.10
N ILE A 8 -7.23 5.59 5.03
CA ILE A 8 -7.92 4.92 6.14
C ILE A 8 -8.87 3.83 5.66
N PRO A 9 -9.73 4.04 4.65
CA PRO A 9 -10.64 2.99 4.18
C PRO A 9 -9.91 1.72 3.74
N PHE A 10 -8.76 1.89 3.08
CA PHE A 10 -7.96 0.75 2.65
C PHE A 10 -7.27 0.03 3.84
N LEU A 11 -6.78 0.78 4.83
CA LEU A 11 -6.21 0.18 6.04
C LEU A 11 -7.25 -0.65 6.80
N GLU A 12 -8.48 -0.16 6.93
CA GLU A 12 -9.58 -0.90 7.55
C GLU A 12 -9.90 -2.20 6.78
N MET A 13 -9.90 -2.17 5.45
CA MET A 13 -10.08 -3.38 4.62
C MET A 13 -9.01 -4.44 4.87
N THR A 14 -7.78 -4.02 5.11
CA THR A 14 -6.67 -4.93 5.42
C THR A 14 -6.66 -5.40 6.88
N GLY A 15 -7.55 -4.84 7.71
CA GLY A 15 -7.62 -5.14 9.14
C GLY A 15 -6.54 -4.45 9.97
N MET A 16 -5.96 -3.38 9.45
CA MET A 16 -5.03 -2.54 10.20
C MET A 16 -5.80 -1.59 11.12
N SER A 17 -5.32 -1.42 12.35
CA SER A 17 -5.85 -0.40 13.27
C SER A 17 -5.39 1.00 12.84
N VAL A 18 -6.29 1.97 12.97
CA VAL A 18 -5.99 3.39 12.78
C VAL A 18 -6.08 4.07 14.13
N ASP A 19 -4.93 4.31 14.74
CA ASP A 19 -4.86 4.90 16.08
C ASP A 19 -4.82 6.42 16.03
N LYS A 20 -5.55 7.08 16.95
CA LYS A 20 -5.62 8.55 17.04
C LYS A 20 -4.46 9.16 17.83
N LYS A 21 -3.63 8.36 18.44
CA LYS A 21 -2.46 8.77 19.22
C LYS A 21 -1.32 7.79 18.97
N PRO A 22 -0.06 8.19 19.19
CA PRO A 22 1.08 7.29 19.10
C PRO A 22 0.88 6.07 19.98
N THR A 23 0.93 4.87 19.40
CA THR A 23 0.73 3.61 20.10
C THR A 23 1.79 2.60 19.67
N GLN A 24 2.03 1.64 20.57
CA GLN A 24 2.90 0.51 20.26
C GLN A 24 2.12 -0.50 19.42
N VAL A 25 2.20 -0.37 18.10
CA VAL A 25 1.62 -1.36 17.18
C VAL A 25 2.45 -2.64 17.15
N LEU A 26 1.85 -3.74 16.73
CA LEU A 26 2.54 -5.04 16.63
C LEU A 26 3.80 -4.92 15.76
N LYS A 27 4.87 -5.64 16.15
CA LYS A 27 6.15 -5.64 15.41
C LYS A 27 5.97 -5.91 13.92
N LYS A 28 5.18 -6.93 13.55
CA LYS A 28 4.88 -7.26 12.15
C LYS A 28 4.28 -6.11 11.34
N HIS A 29 3.47 -5.24 11.94
CA HIS A 29 2.90 -4.09 11.24
C HIS A 29 3.92 -2.97 11.03
N ARG A 30 4.86 -2.80 11.97
CA ARG A 30 5.98 -1.85 11.82
C ARG A 30 6.94 -2.29 10.72
N GLU A 31 7.29 -3.59 10.72
CA GLU A 31 8.13 -4.20 9.68
C GLU A 31 7.49 -4.08 8.30
N LEU A 32 6.19 -4.36 8.19
CA LEU A 32 5.45 -4.20 6.94
C LEU A 32 5.45 -2.75 6.45
N ALA A 33 5.21 -1.76 7.33
CA ALA A 33 5.21 -0.35 6.93
C ALA A 33 6.57 0.07 6.35
N ILE A 34 7.67 -0.33 7.00
CA ILE A 34 9.02 -0.04 6.51
C ILE A 34 9.30 -0.75 5.19
N ALA A 35 8.92 -2.02 5.06
CA ALA A 35 9.13 -2.79 3.83
C ALA A 35 8.40 -2.16 2.63
N LEU A 36 7.14 -1.71 2.82
CA LEU A 36 6.38 -1.03 1.77
C LEU A 36 7.01 0.30 1.35
N ILE A 37 7.51 1.10 2.32
CA ILE A 37 8.22 2.35 1.99
C ILE A 37 9.48 2.05 1.16
N PHE A 38 10.23 1.01 1.50
CA PHE A 38 11.41 0.60 0.74
C PHE A 38 11.07 0.08 -0.65
N GLU A 39 10.01 -0.72 -0.77
CA GLU A 39 9.54 -1.25 -2.05
C GLU A 39 9.20 -0.11 -3.01
N GLU A 40 8.36 0.82 -2.59
CA GLU A 40 7.93 1.94 -3.43
C GLU A 40 9.07 2.92 -3.74
N ALA A 41 9.87 3.30 -2.74
CA ALA A 41 10.90 4.33 -2.93
C ALA A 41 12.19 3.79 -3.57
N CYS A 42 12.69 2.65 -3.11
CA CYS A 42 13.99 2.13 -3.53
C CYS A 42 13.91 1.12 -4.68
N ASN A 43 12.74 0.54 -4.94
CA ASN A 43 12.55 -0.39 -6.03
C ASN A 43 11.76 0.25 -7.19
N GLU A 44 10.49 0.58 -6.98
CA GLU A 44 9.62 1.03 -8.07
C GLU A 44 9.99 2.43 -8.60
N LEU A 45 10.23 3.41 -7.71
CA LEU A 45 10.63 4.76 -8.13
C LEU A 45 12.00 4.76 -8.79
N ALA A 46 12.96 3.99 -8.29
CA ALA A 46 14.29 3.88 -8.86
C ALA A 46 14.23 3.26 -10.26
N GLU A 47 13.47 2.17 -10.44
CA GLU A 47 13.26 1.50 -11.72
C GLU A 47 12.58 2.45 -12.73
N ALA A 48 11.50 3.12 -12.32
CA ALA A 48 10.77 4.07 -13.15
C ALA A 48 11.62 5.30 -13.56
N SER A 49 12.61 5.66 -12.74
CA SER A 49 13.55 6.77 -13.00
C SER A 49 14.79 6.34 -13.80
N GLY A 50 14.90 5.06 -14.18
CA GLY A 50 16.05 4.54 -14.90
C GLY A 50 17.33 4.43 -14.04
N VAL A 51 17.21 4.48 -12.72
CA VAL A 51 18.33 4.41 -11.77
C VAL A 51 18.43 2.98 -11.23
N GLN A 52 19.04 2.10 -12.00
CA GLN A 52 19.28 0.69 -11.63
C GLN A 52 20.78 0.49 -11.35
N ASP A 53 21.28 1.23 -10.39
CA ASP A 53 22.68 1.14 -9.97
C ASP A 53 22.89 0.08 -8.86
N LYS A 54 24.12 0.04 -8.33
CA LYS A 54 24.48 -0.89 -7.25
C LYS A 54 23.60 -0.73 -6.00
N LEU A 55 23.16 0.50 -5.69
CA LEU A 55 22.30 0.77 -4.53
C LEU A 55 20.92 0.15 -4.71
N TYR A 56 20.33 0.26 -5.90
CA TYR A 56 19.07 -0.40 -6.26
C TYR A 56 19.11 -1.91 -5.97
N TYR A 57 20.16 -2.60 -6.45
CA TYR A 57 20.30 -4.04 -6.23
C TYR A 57 20.52 -4.41 -4.75
N LEU A 58 21.24 -3.57 -4.01
CA LEU A 58 21.43 -3.76 -2.56
C LEU A 58 20.11 -3.59 -1.80
N CYS A 59 19.30 -2.61 -2.14
CA CYS A 59 17.97 -2.42 -1.55
C CYS A 59 17.05 -3.61 -1.84
N LYS A 60 17.04 -4.09 -3.09
CA LYS A 60 16.25 -5.27 -3.49
C LYS A 60 16.68 -6.53 -2.76
N GLU A 61 17.98 -6.75 -2.57
CA GLU A 61 18.49 -7.87 -1.74
C GLU A 61 18.15 -7.70 -0.26
N TYR A 62 18.19 -6.46 0.25
CA TYR A 62 17.82 -6.17 1.64
C TYR A 62 16.34 -6.48 1.89
N ILE A 63 15.44 -6.02 1.02
CA ILE A 63 13.99 -6.31 1.09
C ILE A 63 13.76 -7.82 1.09
N LYS A 64 14.35 -8.54 0.14
CA LYS A 64 14.23 -10.00 0.05
C LYS A 64 14.76 -10.74 1.28
N LYS A 65 15.83 -10.25 1.91
CA LYS A 65 16.35 -10.81 3.16
C LYS A 65 15.45 -10.52 4.36
N HIS A 66 14.72 -9.41 4.35
CA HIS A 66 13.77 -9.06 5.43
C HIS A 66 12.49 -9.87 5.38
N GLU A 67 12.00 -10.25 4.21
CA GLU A 67 10.90 -11.22 4.07
C GLU A 67 11.22 -12.57 4.72
N LEU A 68 12.51 -12.89 4.84
CA LEU A 68 13.01 -14.15 5.42
C LEU A 68 13.43 -14.05 6.90
N ARG A 69 13.41 -12.85 7.51
CA ARG A 69 13.91 -12.59 8.88
C ARG A 69 12.82 -12.20 9.87
N THR A 70 11.80 -13.03 10.03
CA THR A 70 10.82 -12.85 11.12
C THR A 70 11.34 -13.29 12.51
N GLU A 71 12.59 -13.72 12.62
CA GLU A 71 13.17 -14.21 13.87
C GLU A 71 14.42 -13.41 14.26
N ASN A 72 14.38 -12.82 15.46
CA ASN A 72 15.55 -12.45 16.30
C ASN A 72 16.16 -11.04 16.24
N PHE A 73 15.44 -9.96 15.93
CA PHE A 73 15.88 -8.65 16.44
C PHE A 73 14.83 -8.09 17.42
N ILE A 74 15.08 -8.32 18.72
CA ILE A 74 14.35 -7.67 19.79
C ILE A 74 14.95 -6.27 19.97
N ILE A 75 14.38 -5.27 19.31
CA ILE A 75 14.52 -3.88 19.73
C ILE A 75 13.28 -3.61 20.60
N ASP A 76 13.44 -3.80 21.91
CA ASP A 76 12.34 -3.69 22.87
C ASP A 76 11.94 -2.23 23.15
N LYS A 77 12.68 -1.25 22.68
CA LYS A 77 12.40 0.16 22.93
C LYS A 77 12.02 0.87 21.64
N ILE A 78 10.75 1.26 21.55
CA ILE A 78 10.26 2.15 20.49
C ILE A 78 10.43 3.58 20.99
N ASP A 79 11.15 4.39 20.22
CA ASP A 79 11.19 5.83 20.39
C ASP A 79 10.16 6.47 19.45
N VAL A 80 9.04 6.91 19.99
CA VAL A 80 7.95 7.51 19.19
C VAL A 80 8.29 8.90 18.68
N VAL A 81 9.25 9.59 19.31
CA VAL A 81 9.72 10.90 18.84
C VAL A 81 10.59 10.72 17.63
N GLU A 82 11.57 9.82 17.68
CA GLU A 82 12.41 9.45 16.54
C GLU A 82 11.60 8.86 15.38
N GLN A 83 10.54 8.08 15.68
CA GLN A 83 9.64 7.60 14.62
C GLN A 83 8.92 8.75 13.91
N LEU A 84 8.43 9.74 14.66
CA LEU A 84 7.74 10.89 14.08
C LEU A 84 8.68 11.73 13.23
N ASP A 85 9.90 11.96 13.71
CA ASP A 85 10.97 12.69 13.00
C ASP A 85 11.29 12.00 11.67
N ALA A 86 11.59 10.71 11.70
CA ALA A 86 11.89 9.91 10.51
C ALA A 86 10.75 9.90 9.48
N LEU A 87 9.49 9.81 9.93
CA LEU A 87 8.33 9.87 9.02
C LEU A 87 8.16 11.26 8.41
N ALA A 88 8.41 12.32 9.18
CA ALA A 88 8.34 13.70 8.69
C ALA A 88 9.43 13.95 7.64
N ASP A 89 10.65 13.49 7.88
CA ASP A 89 11.77 13.58 6.94
C ASP A 89 11.50 12.76 5.66
N ALA A 90 11.00 11.54 5.78
CA ALA A 90 10.62 10.74 4.62
C ALA A 90 9.57 11.46 3.77
N GLN A 91 8.51 12.03 4.38
CA GLN A 91 7.50 12.81 3.67
C GLN A 91 8.09 14.08 3.03
N TYR A 92 9.02 14.75 3.71
CA TYR A 92 9.71 15.93 3.16
C TYR A 92 10.51 15.56 1.90
N VAL A 93 11.27 14.45 1.94
CA VAL A 93 12.06 13.97 0.79
C VAL A 93 11.15 13.53 -0.37
N VAL A 94 10.03 12.85 -0.09
CA VAL A 94 9.02 12.53 -1.12
C VAL A 94 8.49 13.82 -1.76
N SER A 95 8.15 14.84 -0.96
CA SER A 95 7.67 16.13 -1.46
C SER A 95 8.74 16.85 -2.31
N TRP A 96 10.00 16.76 -1.92
CA TRP A 96 11.13 17.27 -2.71
C TRP A 96 11.22 16.54 -4.06
N ALA A 97 11.17 15.21 -4.08
CA ALA A 97 11.22 14.41 -5.30
C ALA A 97 10.09 14.76 -6.28
N ILE A 98 8.86 14.92 -5.79
CA ILE A 98 7.70 15.34 -6.58
C ILE A 98 8.00 16.65 -7.34
N ASN A 99 8.66 17.62 -6.69
CA ASN A 99 9.01 18.90 -7.29
C ASN A 99 10.16 18.75 -8.30
N VAL A 100 11.22 18.04 -7.94
CA VAL A 100 12.41 17.89 -8.79
C VAL A 100 12.10 17.07 -10.04
N LEU A 101 11.25 16.06 -9.93
CA LEU A 101 10.82 15.23 -11.07
C LEU A 101 9.68 15.87 -11.89
N GLY A 102 9.24 17.09 -11.53
CA GLY A 102 8.28 17.87 -12.30
C GLY A 102 6.81 17.45 -12.15
N HIS A 103 6.47 16.60 -11.16
CA HIS A 103 5.13 16.05 -10.99
C HIS A 103 4.19 16.92 -10.12
N ARG A 104 4.64 18.09 -9.64
CA ARG A 104 3.90 18.93 -8.69
C ARG A 104 2.44 19.21 -9.11
N LYS A 105 2.20 19.49 -10.40
CA LYS A 105 0.85 19.82 -10.89
C LYS A 105 -0.12 18.65 -10.90
N HIS A 106 0.39 17.43 -10.93
CA HIS A 106 -0.40 16.22 -11.16
C HIS A 106 -0.48 15.34 -9.92
N PHE A 107 0.42 15.53 -8.95
CA PHE A 107 0.62 14.59 -7.85
C PHE A 107 -0.62 14.39 -6.99
N ASP A 108 -1.34 15.46 -6.61
CA ASP A 108 -2.52 15.32 -5.76
C ASP A 108 -3.61 14.47 -6.43
N LYS A 109 -3.87 14.70 -7.73
CA LYS A 109 -4.82 13.90 -8.50
C LYS A 109 -4.34 12.46 -8.70
N ALA A 110 -3.04 12.26 -8.89
CA ALA A 110 -2.45 10.93 -8.99
C ALA A 110 -2.59 10.17 -7.66
N TYR A 111 -2.38 10.84 -6.53
CA TYR A 111 -2.58 10.26 -5.20
C TYR A 111 -4.05 9.88 -4.94
N GLU A 112 -5.00 10.77 -5.30
CA GLU A 112 -6.43 10.47 -5.24
C GLU A 112 -6.78 9.24 -6.08
N GLU A 113 -6.17 9.11 -7.26
CA GLU A 113 -6.39 7.96 -8.15
C GLU A 113 -5.83 6.66 -7.56
N VAL A 114 -4.68 6.69 -6.87
CA VAL A 114 -4.18 5.53 -6.11
C VAL A 114 -5.17 5.13 -5.03
N CYS A 115 -5.68 6.10 -4.25
CA CYS A 115 -6.67 5.84 -3.21
C CYS A 115 -7.97 5.25 -3.82
N ARG A 116 -8.47 5.83 -4.91
CA ARG A 116 -9.63 5.29 -5.64
C ARG A 116 -9.40 3.85 -6.09
N SER A 117 -8.26 3.58 -6.70
CA SER A 117 -7.89 2.23 -7.16
C SER A 117 -7.83 1.25 -6.00
N ASN A 118 -7.20 1.61 -4.89
CA ASN A 118 -7.12 0.76 -3.71
C ASN A 118 -8.50 0.49 -3.10
N ASN A 119 -9.36 1.51 -3.01
CA ASN A 119 -10.71 1.35 -2.49
C ASN A 119 -11.60 0.49 -3.41
N SER A 120 -11.34 0.45 -4.71
CA SER A 120 -12.04 -0.43 -5.65
C SER A 120 -11.75 -1.94 -5.48
N LYS A 121 -10.90 -2.30 -4.53
CA LYS A 121 -10.69 -3.70 -4.12
C LYS A 121 -11.85 -4.23 -3.28
N SER A 122 -12.63 -3.35 -2.62
CA SER A 122 -13.88 -3.73 -1.94
C SER A 122 -15.01 -3.93 -2.93
N CYS A 123 -16.07 -4.61 -2.50
CA CYS A 123 -17.30 -4.84 -3.25
C CYS A 123 -18.41 -3.97 -2.65
N ALA A 124 -19.14 -3.24 -3.49
CA ALA A 124 -20.23 -2.37 -3.03
C ALA A 124 -21.45 -3.16 -2.58
N THR A 125 -21.67 -4.36 -3.14
CA THR A 125 -22.83 -5.21 -2.87
C THR A 125 -22.41 -6.64 -2.55
N MET A 126 -23.31 -7.39 -1.91
CA MET A 126 -23.11 -8.82 -1.67
C MET A 126 -22.98 -9.60 -3.00
N ASP A 127 -23.73 -9.20 -4.03
CA ASP A 127 -23.67 -9.85 -5.36
C ASP A 127 -22.30 -9.68 -6.01
N GLU A 128 -21.69 -8.49 -5.89
CA GLU A 128 -20.31 -8.26 -6.34
C GLU A 128 -19.30 -9.11 -5.54
N ALA A 129 -19.52 -9.23 -4.24
CA ALA A 129 -18.65 -10.04 -3.39
C ALA A 129 -18.75 -11.53 -3.75
N GLN A 130 -19.97 -12.04 -3.96
CA GLN A 130 -20.18 -13.42 -4.39
C GLN A 130 -19.57 -13.66 -5.78
N ALA A 131 -19.80 -12.76 -6.74
CA ALA A 131 -19.18 -12.86 -8.07
C ALA A 131 -17.64 -12.83 -8.02
N THR A 132 -17.06 -12.19 -6.99
CA THR A 132 -15.62 -12.18 -6.76
C THR A 132 -15.12 -13.51 -6.22
N VAL A 133 -15.84 -14.11 -5.26
CA VAL A 133 -15.53 -15.45 -4.74
C VAL A 133 -15.58 -16.49 -5.87
N ASP A 134 -16.66 -16.49 -6.64
CA ASP A 134 -16.85 -17.42 -7.77
C ASP A 134 -15.72 -17.27 -8.81
N PHE A 135 -15.34 -16.02 -9.13
CA PHE A 135 -14.23 -15.73 -10.05
C PHE A 135 -12.92 -16.35 -9.58
N PHE A 136 -12.56 -16.23 -8.29
CA PHE A 136 -11.29 -16.79 -7.79
C PHE A 136 -11.35 -18.32 -7.69
N MET A 137 -12.48 -18.88 -7.34
CA MET A 137 -12.69 -20.33 -7.34
C MET A 137 -12.56 -20.91 -8.76
N GLU A 138 -13.25 -20.31 -9.75
CA GLU A 138 -13.26 -20.81 -11.12
C GLU A 138 -11.93 -20.64 -11.86
N THR A 139 -11.21 -19.52 -11.61
CA THR A 139 -10.02 -19.18 -12.39
C THR A 139 -8.71 -19.59 -11.75
N LYS A 140 -8.68 -19.78 -10.43
CA LYS A 140 -7.44 -20.03 -9.67
C LYS A 140 -7.54 -21.16 -8.64
N ASP A 141 -8.71 -21.77 -8.48
CA ASP A 141 -8.97 -22.77 -7.44
C ASP A 141 -8.63 -22.23 -6.02
N GLU A 142 -8.94 -20.94 -5.79
CA GLU A 142 -8.67 -20.24 -4.52
C GLU A 142 -9.98 -20.05 -3.74
N ALA A 143 -10.12 -20.76 -2.61
CA ALA A 143 -11.23 -20.57 -1.69
C ALA A 143 -11.14 -19.21 -1.00
N CYS A 144 -12.26 -18.49 -0.95
CA CYS A 144 -12.35 -17.14 -0.40
C CYS A 144 -13.62 -16.97 0.45
N THR A 145 -13.51 -16.18 1.52
CA THR A 145 -14.61 -15.82 2.40
C THR A 145 -14.96 -14.34 2.31
N ILE A 146 -16.25 -14.03 2.35
CA ILE A 146 -16.80 -12.67 2.33
C ILE A 146 -16.93 -12.14 3.77
N PHE A 147 -16.47 -10.91 4.01
CA PHE A 147 -16.62 -10.20 5.28
C PHE A 147 -17.31 -8.85 5.05
N PRO A 148 -18.36 -8.51 5.81
CA PRO A 148 -18.91 -7.16 5.82
C PRO A 148 -17.93 -6.20 6.51
N LEU A 149 -17.81 -4.99 5.97
CA LEU A 149 -16.99 -3.92 6.54
C LEU A 149 -17.66 -2.57 6.27
N ASN A 150 -18.24 -1.97 7.30
CA ASN A 150 -19.04 -0.75 7.17
C ASN A 150 -20.14 -0.92 6.06
N ASP A 151 -20.14 -0.08 5.04
CA ASP A 151 -21.10 -0.09 3.94
C ASP A 151 -20.62 -0.90 2.72
N VAL A 152 -19.55 -1.69 2.84
CA VAL A 152 -18.96 -2.48 1.75
C VAL A 152 -18.71 -3.93 2.20
N PHE A 153 -18.35 -4.78 1.25
CA PHE A 153 -17.89 -6.15 1.50
C PHE A 153 -16.44 -6.31 1.05
N ILE A 154 -15.67 -7.10 1.78
CA ILE A 154 -14.31 -7.49 1.42
C ILE A 154 -14.25 -9.00 1.24
N VAL A 155 -13.45 -9.44 0.29
CA VAL A 155 -13.22 -10.87 0.02
C VAL A 155 -11.79 -11.19 0.43
N LYS A 156 -11.60 -12.19 1.28
CA LYS A 156 -10.27 -12.64 1.71
C LYS A 156 -10.06 -14.09 1.33
N ARG A 157 -8.85 -14.41 0.91
CA ARG A 157 -8.44 -15.78 0.61
C ARG A 157 -8.29 -16.56 1.92
N ASP A 158 -8.82 -17.77 1.96
CA ASP A 158 -8.89 -18.57 3.18
C ASP A 158 -7.52 -19.06 3.63
N SER A 159 -6.62 -19.34 2.70
CA SER A 159 -5.30 -19.92 3.01
C SER A 159 -4.35 -18.98 3.77
N ASP A 160 -4.43 -17.66 3.57
CA ASP A 160 -3.50 -16.68 4.14
C ASP A 160 -4.14 -15.36 4.60
N GLY A 161 -5.47 -15.21 4.43
CA GLY A 161 -6.20 -14.00 4.80
C GLY A 161 -5.94 -12.80 3.90
N LYS A 162 -5.30 -12.99 2.74
CA LYS A 162 -5.01 -11.93 1.77
C LYS A 162 -6.29 -11.29 1.26
N LEU A 163 -6.33 -9.96 1.28
CA LEU A 163 -7.41 -9.19 0.64
C LEU A 163 -7.37 -9.42 -0.88
N MET A 164 -8.45 -9.94 -1.42
CA MET A 164 -8.59 -10.19 -2.85
C MET A 164 -9.12 -8.94 -3.55
N LYS A 165 -8.71 -8.75 -4.80
CA LYS A 165 -9.24 -7.67 -5.63
C LYS A 165 -10.66 -8.03 -6.05
N ASN A 166 -11.60 -7.10 -5.91
CA ASN A 166 -12.92 -7.22 -6.50
C ASN A 166 -12.82 -7.64 -7.98
N LYS A 167 -13.69 -8.51 -8.45
CA LYS A 167 -13.77 -8.90 -9.87
C LYS A 167 -13.80 -7.69 -10.81
N TYR A 168 -14.39 -6.60 -10.36
CA TYR A 168 -14.51 -5.32 -11.09
C TYR A 168 -13.45 -4.29 -10.66
N TYR A 169 -12.37 -4.74 -10.02
CA TYR A 169 -11.26 -3.88 -9.61
C TYR A 169 -10.78 -3.00 -10.75
N SER A 170 -10.65 -1.71 -10.46
CA SER A 170 -10.20 -0.71 -11.41
C SER A 170 -8.78 -0.23 -11.06
N PRO A 171 -7.76 -0.65 -11.80
CA PRO A 171 -6.38 -0.21 -11.58
C PRO A 171 -6.24 1.31 -11.76
N ALA A 172 -5.24 1.90 -11.11
CA ALA A 172 -4.93 3.31 -11.26
C ALA A 172 -4.52 3.64 -12.71
N ASN A 173 -5.03 4.75 -13.23
CA ASN A 173 -4.73 5.22 -14.58
C ASN A 173 -4.06 6.60 -14.53
N PHE A 174 -2.73 6.65 -14.56
CA PHE A 174 -1.97 7.89 -14.52
C PHE A 174 -1.85 8.59 -15.88
N LYS A 175 -2.08 7.90 -17.00
CA LYS A 175 -2.01 8.48 -18.35
C LYS A 175 -2.99 9.65 -18.54
N GLN A 176 -4.10 9.65 -17.79
CA GLN A 176 -5.09 10.73 -17.83
C GLN A 176 -4.54 12.07 -17.32
N PHE A 177 -3.47 12.07 -16.50
CA PHE A 177 -2.89 13.28 -15.91
C PHE A 177 -1.71 13.82 -16.71
N ILE A 178 -1.03 12.97 -17.47
CA ILE A 178 0.14 13.33 -18.27
C ILE A 178 -0.32 13.43 -19.72
N LYS A 179 -0.72 14.63 -20.13
CA LYS A 179 -0.90 14.95 -21.55
C LYS A 179 0.49 15.13 -22.14
N GLU A 180 0.79 14.43 -23.23
CA GLU A 180 1.97 14.76 -24.03
C GLU A 180 1.88 16.24 -24.41
N GLU A 181 2.77 17.06 -23.83
CA GLU A 181 3.00 18.40 -24.31
C GLU A 181 3.62 18.25 -25.70
N LYS A 182 2.79 18.49 -26.74
CA LYS A 182 3.25 18.58 -28.12
C LYS A 182 3.97 19.89 -28.35
#